data_5a5ff7a45066cf1eeac186bf7d967873
#
_entry.id   5a5ff7a45066cf1eeac186bf7d967873
#
_cell.length_a   1.000
_cell.length_b   1.000
_cell.length_c   1.000
_cell.angle_alpha   90.00
_cell.angle_beta   90.00
_cell.angle_gamma   90.00
#
_symmetry.space_group_name_H-M   'P 1'
#
loop_
_entity.id
_entity.type
_entity.pdbx_description
1 polymer ?
#
loop_
_entity_poly.entity_id
_entity_poly.type
_entity_poly.pdbx_seq_one_letter_code
_entity_poly.pdbx_strand_id
1 'polypeptide(L)'
;MITKADIKRETNSVSYNRGKQIYEEQKVHAFQVQEMENIFGYQLHKITAVVDGSGKNMYCVSVSVDEEMSEIMEDNCDCPAHEQYWGLCKHCVAVLLYYLDWRKQERKKLEVKVRNDEEHQELEQLLRAVGVKKGMEEFQGEHKIVRKVVKSTPKAETSPGFSELLSHYVMRDQVAFLPKAKAGQVKLEIHLESQFDDSFRAEFKIGSKRMYVLKSVSKMTAAVKNMETVSYGAQLSFLHCMDAFEEESRPMVEFLSAYTMERGSCYQIGTGSYASWFDDRYVTISVQNMDEFFDAVGSQEFFCCTNWRAEELWHCQKGMPQYEMKLLRKADGLKVQMYVDPIFYGRKYLYFLSEKNTIYRTPREEIAEVCDFLEYMDRCPDGVCEIAKEDIPTFCQGLLPVLEEHFKVKKEEKLELQQYLPPQVEFQIYLDAPQNDMITCELLAVYGEKKYNVFADANDIHQLSHGRDVRKEAAANQLVRSCFSAYDARKHQLVLQGADEM
;
A
#
# COMPACT_ATOMS: atom_id res chain seq x y z
N MET A 1 -5.23 27.29 8.66
CA MET A 1 -4.71 27.48 10.06
C MET A 1 -5.52 26.66 11.02
N ILE A 2 -4.91 25.78 11.79
CA ILE A 2 -5.61 24.96 12.78
C ILE A 2 -6.23 25.78 13.90
N THR A 3 -7.30 25.26 14.46
CA THR A 3 -8.11 25.87 15.52
C THR A 3 -8.37 24.87 16.66
N LYS A 4 -8.95 25.37 17.76
CA LYS A 4 -9.41 24.49 18.86
C LYS A 4 -10.49 23.48 18.40
N ALA A 5 -11.23 23.81 17.34
CA ALA A 5 -12.25 22.90 16.79
C ALA A 5 -11.60 21.71 16.09
N ASP A 6 -10.51 21.95 15.36
CA ASP A 6 -9.76 20.90 14.66
C ASP A 6 -9.12 19.92 15.67
N ILE A 7 -8.51 20.43 16.75
CA ILE A 7 -7.98 19.59 17.82
C ILE A 7 -9.08 18.74 18.47
N LYS A 8 -10.30 19.30 18.62
CA LYS A 8 -11.44 18.55 19.18
C LYS A 8 -11.94 17.46 18.27
N ARG A 9 -11.87 17.66 16.95
CA ARG A 9 -12.27 16.67 15.96
C ARG A 9 -11.38 15.43 16.00
N GLU A 10 -10.07 15.63 16.19
CA GLU A 10 -9.05 14.59 16.21
C GLU A 10 -8.85 13.94 17.61
N THR A 11 -9.72 14.21 18.57
CA THR A 11 -9.61 13.63 19.93
C THR A 11 -10.96 13.38 20.58
N ASN A 12 -11.01 12.50 21.57
CA ASN A 12 -12.19 12.31 22.39
C ASN A 12 -12.30 13.40 23.49
N SER A 13 -13.52 13.61 24.01
CA SER A 13 -13.80 14.64 24.98
C SER A 13 -13.00 14.51 26.29
N VAL A 14 -12.68 13.28 26.70
CA VAL A 14 -11.91 13.00 27.94
C VAL A 14 -10.45 13.42 27.76
N SER A 15 -9.84 13.00 26.65
CA SER A 15 -8.44 13.36 26.30
C SER A 15 -8.31 14.86 26.09
N TYR A 16 -9.28 15.51 25.43
CA TYR A 16 -9.29 16.95 25.24
C TYR A 16 -9.33 17.72 26.56
N ASN A 17 -10.24 17.38 27.48
CA ASN A 17 -10.37 18.07 28.76
C ASN A 17 -9.12 17.87 29.63
N ARG A 18 -8.57 16.66 29.67
CA ARG A 18 -7.31 16.38 30.40
C ARG A 18 -6.11 17.11 29.78
N GLY A 19 -6.03 17.18 28.45
CA GLY A 19 -4.98 17.92 27.77
C GLY A 19 -5.08 19.42 28.00
N LYS A 20 -6.30 19.98 28.01
CA LYS A 20 -6.56 21.36 28.36
C LYS A 20 -6.11 21.68 29.80
N GLN A 21 -6.38 20.78 30.74
CA GLN A 21 -5.92 20.94 32.13
C GLN A 21 -4.38 20.95 32.20
N ILE A 22 -3.68 20.05 31.52
CA ILE A 22 -2.21 20.01 31.44
C ILE A 22 -1.65 21.33 30.89
N TYR A 23 -2.28 21.86 29.85
CA TYR A 23 -1.91 23.16 29.29
C TYR A 23 -2.14 24.33 30.27
N GLU A 24 -3.29 24.38 30.93
CA GLU A 24 -3.63 25.41 31.93
C GLU A 24 -2.71 25.35 33.17
N GLU A 25 -2.25 24.16 33.53
CA GLU A 25 -1.27 23.94 34.62
C GLU A 25 0.18 24.22 34.20
N GLN A 26 0.41 24.70 32.98
CA GLN A 26 1.73 25.02 32.40
C GLN A 26 2.74 23.86 32.43
N LYS A 27 2.28 22.64 32.21
CA LYS A 27 3.07 21.43 32.25
C LYS A 27 3.72 21.07 30.90
N VAL A 28 3.80 22.00 29.97
CA VAL A 28 4.47 21.85 28.67
C VAL A 28 5.83 22.52 28.70
N HIS A 29 6.90 21.77 28.52
CA HIS A 29 8.29 22.20 28.63
C HIS A 29 9.06 21.96 27.34
N ALA A 30 10.22 22.58 27.18
CA ALA A 30 11.12 22.41 26.04
C ALA A 30 10.41 22.50 24.67
N PHE A 31 9.42 23.42 24.59
CA PHE A 31 8.62 23.63 23.41
C PHE A 31 9.43 24.26 22.29
N GLN A 32 9.40 23.62 21.12
CA GLN A 32 10.07 24.11 19.91
C GLN A 32 9.14 23.95 18.70
N VAL A 33 9.21 24.88 17.77
CA VAL A 33 8.53 24.83 16.48
C VAL A 33 9.59 24.97 15.39
N GLN A 34 9.58 24.03 14.46
CA GLN A 34 10.42 24.07 13.27
C GLN A 34 9.52 24.18 12.06
N GLU A 35 9.72 25.23 11.28
CA GLU A 35 9.04 25.38 9.99
C GLU A 35 9.72 24.47 8.98
N MET A 36 8.93 23.76 8.22
CA MET A 36 9.37 22.81 7.19
C MET A 36 8.48 22.99 5.97
N GLU A 37 9.04 22.76 4.80
CA GLU A 37 8.30 22.77 3.54
C GLU A 37 8.15 21.32 3.06
N ASN A 38 6.94 20.89 2.74
CA ASN A 38 6.73 19.56 2.20
C ASN A 38 7.09 19.52 0.69
N ILE A 39 7.12 18.31 0.12
CA ILE A 39 7.46 18.07 -1.29
C ILE A 39 6.52 18.77 -2.29
N PHE A 40 5.36 19.22 -1.85
CA PHE A 40 4.38 19.97 -2.64
C PHE A 40 4.46 21.48 -2.42
N GLY A 41 5.45 21.98 -1.65
CA GLY A 41 5.63 23.39 -1.35
C GLY A 41 4.74 23.92 -0.21
N TYR A 42 4.04 23.05 0.52
CA TYR A 42 3.23 23.48 1.66
C TYR A 42 4.09 23.68 2.91
N GLN A 43 3.78 24.73 3.68
CA GLN A 43 4.46 25.05 4.92
C GLN A 43 3.89 24.20 6.07
N LEU A 44 4.74 23.37 6.66
CA LEU A 44 4.41 22.53 7.81
C LEU A 44 5.14 23.00 9.05
N HIS A 45 4.45 22.95 10.17
CA HIS A 45 5.06 23.23 11.48
C HIS A 45 5.25 21.93 12.25
N LYS A 46 6.50 21.53 12.46
CA LYS A 46 6.85 20.42 13.36
C LYS A 46 7.04 20.97 14.76
N ILE A 47 6.21 20.51 15.68
CA ILE A 47 6.14 20.96 17.06
C ILE A 47 6.68 19.84 17.94
N THR A 48 7.69 20.12 18.75
CA THR A 48 8.23 19.18 19.75
C THR A 48 8.16 19.79 21.13
N ALA A 49 7.84 18.95 22.11
CA ALA A 49 7.77 19.38 23.50
C ALA A 49 7.93 18.19 24.46
N VAL A 50 8.22 18.50 25.72
CA VAL A 50 8.18 17.57 26.85
C VAL A 50 7.00 17.95 27.73
N VAL A 51 6.17 16.97 28.12
CA VAL A 51 4.94 17.21 28.89
C VAL A 51 4.98 16.39 30.18
N ASP A 52 4.72 17.03 31.30
CA ASP A 52 4.59 16.34 32.58
C ASP A 52 3.31 15.48 32.58
N GLY A 53 3.47 14.24 32.94
CA GLY A 53 2.40 13.28 33.09
C GLY A 53 1.89 13.15 34.54
N SER A 54 1.27 12.03 34.80
CA SER A 54 0.84 11.69 36.17
C SER A 54 2.04 11.22 37.00
N GLY A 55 2.24 11.82 38.17
CA GLY A 55 3.38 11.51 39.05
C GLY A 55 4.67 12.20 38.60
N LYS A 56 5.77 11.43 38.48
CA LYS A 56 7.09 11.94 38.06
C LYS A 56 7.41 11.61 36.58
N ASN A 57 6.45 11.15 35.83
CA ASN A 57 6.67 10.78 34.44
C ASN A 57 6.66 12.01 33.53
N MET A 58 7.58 12.07 32.60
CA MET A 58 7.65 13.07 31.54
C MET A 58 7.50 12.35 30.19
N TYR A 59 6.80 12.98 29.26
CA TYR A 59 6.51 12.40 27.95
C TYR A 59 7.00 13.31 26.83
N CYS A 60 7.71 12.74 25.86
CA CYS A 60 8.13 13.44 24.66
C CYS A 60 6.97 13.43 23.65
N VAL A 61 6.65 14.62 23.13
CA VAL A 61 5.58 14.82 22.18
C VAL A 61 6.15 15.45 20.91
N SER A 62 5.75 14.93 19.75
CA SER A 62 6.01 15.51 18.44
C SER A 62 4.72 15.55 17.64
N VAL A 63 4.34 16.73 17.13
CA VAL A 63 3.14 16.92 16.32
C VAL A 63 3.48 17.74 15.11
N SER A 64 3.03 17.33 13.92
CA SER A 64 3.16 18.07 12.67
C SER A 64 1.82 18.65 12.24
N VAL A 65 1.81 19.92 11.86
CA VAL A 65 0.61 20.67 11.51
C VAL A 65 0.78 21.32 10.14
N ASP A 66 -0.19 21.11 9.26
CA ASP A 66 -0.35 21.89 8.04
C ASP A 66 -1.26 23.09 8.32
N GLU A 67 -0.68 24.29 8.29
CA GLU A 67 -1.41 25.51 8.56
C GLU A 67 -2.29 25.97 7.40
N GLU A 68 -1.96 25.61 6.16
CA GLU A 68 -2.75 25.98 4.99
C GLU A 68 -4.00 25.10 4.88
N MET A 69 -3.83 23.79 5.00
CA MET A 69 -4.93 22.83 4.98
C MET A 69 -5.73 22.76 6.28
N SER A 70 -5.21 23.35 7.36
CA SER A 70 -5.80 23.28 8.71
C SER A 70 -5.90 21.86 9.26
N GLU A 71 -4.90 21.05 8.99
CA GLU A 71 -4.86 19.63 9.35
C GLU A 71 -3.70 19.31 10.31
N ILE A 72 -3.94 18.33 11.17
CA ILE A 72 -2.92 17.72 12.02
C ILE A 72 -2.44 16.47 11.28
N MET A 73 -1.21 16.53 10.72
CA MET A 73 -0.67 15.51 9.83
C MET A 73 -0.14 14.31 10.59
N GLU A 74 0.58 14.55 11.68
CA GLU A 74 1.20 13.51 12.49
C GLU A 74 1.13 13.88 13.96
N ASP A 75 0.93 12.88 14.79
CA ASP A 75 1.05 13.00 16.23
C ASP A 75 1.81 11.82 16.82
N ASN A 76 2.76 12.07 17.69
CA ASN A 76 3.54 11.07 18.37
C ASN A 76 3.74 11.46 19.84
N CYS A 77 3.53 10.50 20.73
CA CYS A 77 3.74 10.67 22.17
C CYS A 77 4.13 9.33 22.77
N ASP A 78 5.17 9.30 23.60
CA ASP A 78 5.63 8.08 24.27
C ASP A 78 4.79 7.66 25.49
N CYS A 79 3.59 8.23 25.65
CA CYS A 79 2.70 7.86 26.74
C CYS A 79 1.91 6.57 26.43
N PRO A 80 1.58 5.75 27.46
CA PRO A 80 0.84 4.50 27.25
C PRO A 80 -0.54 4.67 26.59
N ALA A 81 -1.20 5.83 26.79
CA ALA A 81 -2.51 6.09 26.21
C ALA A 81 -2.44 6.34 24.69
N HIS A 82 -1.35 6.93 24.21
CA HIS A 82 -1.13 7.14 22.79
C HIS A 82 -0.91 5.81 22.03
N GLU A 83 -0.38 4.81 22.74
CA GLU A 83 -0.18 3.47 22.18
C GLU A 83 -1.47 2.62 22.13
N GLN A 84 -2.46 2.94 22.96
CA GLN A 84 -3.64 2.10 23.16
C GLN A 84 -4.92 2.62 22.51
N TYR A 85 -5.02 3.91 22.23
CA TYR A 85 -6.25 4.55 21.77
C TYR A 85 -6.04 5.37 20.52
N TRP A 86 -7.05 5.39 19.67
CA TRP A 86 -7.11 6.23 18.47
C TRP A 86 -7.27 7.72 18.83
N GLY A 87 -6.62 8.56 18.00
CA GLY A 87 -6.69 10.01 18.09
C GLY A 87 -5.71 10.60 19.11
N LEU A 88 -5.70 11.93 19.17
CA LEU A 88 -4.75 12.68 19.99
C LEU A 88 -4.85 12.32 21.47
N CYS A 89 -3.74 11.92 22.06
CA CYS A 89 -3.68 11.74 23.50
C CYS A 89 -3.69 13.11 24.23
N LYS A 90 -3.93 13.09 25.54
CA LYS A 90 -3.98 14.31 26.35
C LYS A 90 -2.71 15.18 26.27
N HIS A 91 -1.53 14.58 26.04
CA HIS A 91 -0.27 15.30 25.95
C HIS A 91 -0.13 16.00 24.59
N CYS A 92 -0.50 15.34 23.47
CA CYS A 92 -0.58 15.97 22.16
C CYS A 92 -1.56 17.14 22.15
N VAL A 93 -2.73 16.99 22.77
CA VAL A 93 -3.70 18.09 22.95
C VAL A 93 -3.10 19.26 23.72
N ALA A 94 -2.37 19.01 24.80
CA ALA A 94 -1.74 20.07 25.58
C ALA A 94 -0.71 20.86 24.76
N VAL A 95 0.12 20.15 23.99
CA VAL A 95 1.14 20.76 23.11
C VAL A 95 0.50 21.58 21.98
N LEU A 96 -0.56 21.07 21.37
CA LEU A 96 -1.29 21.81 20.32
C LEU A 96 -1.99 23.06 20.87
N LEU A 97 -2.56 23.01 22.08
CA LEU A 97 -3.14 24.20 22.71
C LEU A 97 -2.06 25.24 23.03
N TYR A 98 -0.88 24.81 23.48
CA TYR A 98 0.28 25.68 23.70
C TYR A 98 0.74 26.31 22.39
N TYR A 99 0.80 25.53 21.30
CA TYR A 99 1.15 25.99 19.96
C TYR A 99 0.20 27.09 19.45
N LEU A 100 -1.11 26.93 19.67
CA LEU A 100 -2.07 27.97 19.26
C LEU A 100 -1.80 29.34 19.96
N ASP A 101 -1.36 29.34 21.20
CA ASP A 101 -1.06 30.58 21.92
C ASP A 101 0.33 31.12 21.58
N TRP A 102 1.33 30.25 21.38
CA TRP A 102 2.64 30.64 20.88
C TRP A 102 2.52 31.36 19.52
N ARG A 103 1.77 30.78 18.59
CA ARG A 103 1.52 31.36 17.28
C ARG A 103 0.88 32.75 17.33
N LYS A 104 -0.05 32.98 18.24
CA LYS A 104 -0.65 34.31 18.46
C LYS A 104 0.38 35.33 18.93
N GLN A 105 1.29 34.90 19.79
CA GLN A 105 2.36 35.77 20.31
C GLN A 105 3.39 36.11 19.23
N GLU A 106 3.79 35.14 18.40
CA GLU A 106 4.71 35.37 17.29
C GLU A 106 4.12 36.33 16.25
N ARG A 107 2.84 36.17 15.89
CA ARG A 107 2.15 37.15 15.04
C ARG A 107 2.18 38.57 15.59
N LYS A 108 1.89 38.74 16.87
CA LYS A 108 1.97 40.06 17.51
C LYS A 108 3.37 40.64 17.50
N LYS A 109 4.42 39.82 17.68
CA LYS A 109 5.82 40.28 17.61
C LYS A 109 6.17 40.70 16.17
N LEU A 110 5.73 39.98 15.14
CA LEU A 110 5.93 40.34 13.74
C LEU A 110 5.20 41.65 13.40
N GLU A 111 3.95 41.81 13.82
CA GLU A 111 3.18 43.04 13.62
C GLU A 111 3.85 44.28 14.26
N VAL A 112 4.41 44.11 15.46
CA VAL A 112 5.18 45.17 16.12
C VAL A 112 6.47 45.46 15.42
N LYS A 113 7.19 44.43 14.89
CA LYS A 113 8.43 44.62 14.16
C LYS A 113 8.20 45.33 12.82
N VAL A 114 7.14 44.94 12.10
CA VAL A 114 6.77 45.60 10.83
C VAL A 114 6.40 47.06 11.05
N ARG A 115 5.63 47.40 12.09
CA ARG A 115 5.33 48.78 12.45
C ARG A 115 6.57 49.61 12.76
N ASN A 116 7.52 49.05 13.52
CA ASN A 116 8.75 49.75 13.86
C ASN A 116 9.61 49.96 12.64
N ASP A 117 9.65 49.00 11.68
CA ASP A 117 10.39 49.12 10.43
C ASP A 117 9.75 50.16 9.47
N GLU A 118 8.41 50.22 9.42
CA GLU A 118 7.66 51.23 8.65
C GLU A 118 7.86 52.63 9.26
N GLU A 119 7.74 52.80 10.56
CA GLU A 119 7.99 54.08 11.27
C GLU A 119 9.45 54.52 11.11
N HIS A 120 10.41 53.60 11.07
CA HIS A 120 11.83 53.91 10.81
C HIS A 120 12.09 54.35 9.35
N GLN A 121 11.43 53.70 8.38
CA GLN A 121 11.50 54.11 6.99
C GLN A 121 10.84 55.46 6.72
N GLU A 122 9.67 55.73 7.33
CA GLU A 122 9.03 57.02 7.24
C GLU A 122 9.89 58.14 7.90
N LEU A 123 10.51 57.87 9.04
CA LEU A 123 11.40 58.79 9.71
C LEU A 123 12.67 59.07 8.87
N GLU A 124 13.27 58.05 8.26
CA GLU A 124 14.39 58.26 7.36
C GLU A 124 14.01 59.06 6.09
N GLN A 125 12.82 58.83 5.54
CA GLN A 125 12.32 59.60 4.38
C GLN A 125 12.06 61.05 4.76
N LEU A 126 11.48 61.34 5.95
CA LEU A 126 11.27 62.68 6.48
C LEU A 126 12.60 63.41 6.75
N LEU A 127 13.58 62.73 7.33
CA LEU A 127 14.91 63.26 7.58
C LEU A 127 15.67 63.59 6.27
N ARG A 128 15.51 62.80 5.24
CA ARG A 128 16.05 63.08 3.89
C ARG A 128 15.35 64.26 3.21
N ALA A 129 14.02 64.38 3.40
CA ALA A 129 13.21 65.46 2.85
C ALA A 129 13.53 66.82 3.48
N VAL A 130 13.91 66.84 4.76
CA VAL A 130 14.24 68.07 5.51
C VAL A 130 15.72 68.47 5.38
N GLY A 131 16.54 67.72 4.62
CA GLY A 131 17.90 68.16 4.26
C GLY A 131 18.91 68.13 5.40
N VAL A 132 18.66 67.41 6.49
CA VAL A 132 19.61 67.29 7.62
C VAL A 132 20.78 66.38 7.17
N LYS A 133 21.92 66.98 6.83
CA LYS A 133 23.17 66.27 6.67
C LYS A 133 23.63 65.73 8.03
N LYS A 134 23.91 64.44 8.10
CA LYS A 134 24.53 63.77 9.25
C LYS A 134 25.88 64.44 9.53
N GLY A 135 25.95 65.33 10.53
CA GLY A 135 27.21 65.71 11.15
C GLY A 135 27.56 64.65 12.20
N MET A 136 28.67 63.99 11.96
CA MET A 136 29.34 63.18 12.98
C MET A 136 29.87 64.15 14.03
N GLU A 137 29.32 64.12 15.26
CA GLU A 137 29.99 64.60 16.45
C GLU A 137 29.99 63.50 17.49
N GLU A 138 31.22 63.09 17.82
CA GLU A 138 31.55 62.22 18.92
C GLU A 138 31.08 62.84 20.24
N PHE A 139 30.26 62.14 20.96
CA PHE A 139 30.05 62.36 22.39
C PHE A 139 30.86 61.35 23.18
N GLN A 140 32.04 61.77 23.63
CA GLN A 140 32.82 61.10 24.67
C GLN A 140 32.09 61.28 26.01
N GLY A 141 31.51 60.22 26.52
CA GLY A 141 31.00 60.14 27.88
C GLY A 141 31.46 58.82 28.51
N GLU A 142 32.48 58.95 29.35
CA GLU A 142 33.03 57.78 30.08
C GLU A 142 32.02 57.22 31.08
N HIS A 143 31.53 56.01 30.80
CA HIS A 143 31.14 55.10 31.88
C HIS A 143 31.84 53.77 31.64
N LYS A 144 32.97 53.56 32.37
CA LYS A 144 33.67 52.27 32.47
C LYS A 144 32.79 51.26 33.18
N ILE A 145 32.06 50.46 32.39
CA ILE A 145 31.62 49.16 32.84
C ILE A 145 32.70 48.17 32.43
N VAL A 146 33.56 47.82 33.38
CA VAL A 146 34.56 46.76 33.21
C VAL A 146 33.77 45.43 33.16
N ARG A 147 33.33 45.04 31.99
CA ARG A 147 32.99 43.65 31.73
C ARG A 147 34.31 42.88 31.64
N LYS A 148 34.59 42.12 32.71
CA LYS A 148 35.57 41.03 32.64
C LYS A 148 35.11 40.09 31.51
N VAL A 149 35.71 40.22 30.34
CA VAL A 149 35.59 39.21 29.29
C VAL A 149 36.39 38.03 29.81
N VAL A 150 35.72 37.10 30.42
CA VAL A 150 36.22 35.75 30.60
C VAL A 150 36.33 35.20 29.19
N LYS A 151 37.51 35.12 28.65
CA LYS A 151 37.80 34.31 27.44
C LYS A 151 37.50 32.89 27.79
N SER A 152 36.24 32.46 27.55
CA SER A 152 35.94 31.05 27.48
C SER A 152 36.68 30.50 26.26
N THR A 153 37.65 29.63 26.50
CA THR A 153 38.18 28.77 25.45
C THR A 153 37.00 28.15 24.74
N PRO A 154 36.87 28.20 23.43
CA PRO A 154 35.80 27.56 22.71
C PRO A 154 35.84 26.06 23.09
N LYS A 155 34.79 25.57 23.74
CA LYS A 155 34.60 24.14 23.93
C LYS A 155 34.50 23.53 22.53
N ALA A 156 35.38 22.58 22.26
CA ALA A 156 35.28 21.81 21.04
C ALA A 156 33.93 21.09 21.04
N GLU A 157 33.08 21.42 20.08
CA GLU A 157 31.80 20.74 19.88
C GLU A 157 32.02 19.56 18.92
N THR A 158 31.52 18.41 19.31
CA THR A 158 31.56 17.21 18.47
C THR A 158 30.69 17.46 17.23
N SER A 159 31.22 17.15 16.05
CA SER A 159 30.44 17.25 14.81
C SER A 159 29.12 16.47 14.94
N PRO A 160 27.97 17.00 14.48
CA PRO A 160 26.64 16.39 14.70
C PRO A 160 26.57 14.91 14.30
N GLY A 161 27.06 14.54 13.15
CA GLY A 161 27.09 13.14 12.70
C GLY A 161 28.03 12.23 13.52
N PHE A 162 29.11 12.81 14.09
CA PHE A 162 30.04 12.04 14.93
C PHE A 162 29.51 11.83 16.35
N SER A 163 28.70 12.76 16.85
CA SER A 163 27.98 12.59 18.13
C SER A 163 26.98 11.43 18.06
N GLU A 164 26.31 11.31 16.93
CA GLU A 164 25.36 10.21 16.66
C GLU A 164 26.11 8.87 16.60
N LEU A 165 27.24 8.82 15.88
CA LEU A 165 28.12 7.65 15.84
C LEU A 165 28.59 7.23 17.22
N LEU A 166 29.03 8.17 18.06
CA LEU A 166 29.47 7.88 19.43
C LEU A 166 28.33 7.33 20.29
N SER A 167 27.11 7.83 20.12
CA SER A 167 25.92 7.34 20.81
C SER A 167 25.63 5.88 20.45
N HIS A 168 25.80 5.49 19.20
CA HIS A 168 25.68 4.11 18.75
C HIS A 168 26.67 3.17 19.41
N TYR A 169 27.93 3.60 19.55
CA TYR A 169 28.96 2.78 20.20
C TYR A 169 28.70 2.61 21.72
N VAL A 170 28.26 3.67 22.41
CA VAL A 170 27.93 3.60 23.84
C VAL A 170 26.70 2.69 24.06
N MET A 171 25.69 2.78 23.22
CA MET A 171 24.54 1.88 23.27
C MET A 171 24.93 0.42 23.02
N ARG A 172 25.85 0.15 22.09
CA ARG A 172 26.32 -1.19 21.76
C ARG A 172 26.95 -1.89 22.97
N ASP A 173 27.69 -1.15 23.79
CA ASP A 173 28.30 -1.71 25.02
C ASP A 173 27.27 -1.91 26.13
N GLN A 174 26.31 -1.02 26.30
CA GLN A 174 25.23 -1.16 27.29
C GLN A 174 24.31 -2.34 26.98
N VAL A 175 24.15 -2.69 25.73
CA VAL A 175 23.37 -3.82 25.21
C VAL A 175 23.90 -5.16 25.68
N ALA A 176 25.21 -5.28 25.94
CA ALA A 176 25.80 -6.51 26.43
C ALA A 176 25.26 -6.96 27.82
N PHE A 177 24.67 -6.03 28.56
CA PHE A 177 24.09 -6.28 29.89
C PHE A 177 22.58 -6.51 29.88
N LEU A 178 21.88 -6.32 28.71
CA LEU A 178 20.46 -6.57 28.63
C LEU A 178 20.17 -8.07 28.44
N PRO A 179 19.07 -8.60 29.04
CA PRO A 179 18.64 -9.96 28.79
C PRO A 179 18.27 -10.13 27.31
N LYS A 180 19.07 -10.94 26.60
CA LYS A 180 18.83 -11.21 25.18
C LYS A 180 17.71 -12.23 25.01
N ALA A 181 16.77 -11.97 24.13
CA ALA A 181 15.91 -13.01 23.62
C ALA A 181 16.78 -14.10 22.96
N LYS A 182 16.41 -15.35 23.15
CA LYS A 182 17.11 -16.46 22.49
C LYS A 182 16.87 -16.38 20.99
N ALA A 183 17.85 -16.82 20.21
CA ALA A 183 17.70 -16.93 18.76
C ALA A 183 16.46 -17.76 18.38
N GLY A 184 15.76 -17.36 17.34
CA GLY A 184 14.59 -18.06 16.83
C GLY A 184 13.32 -17.93 17.69
N GLN A 185 13.21 -16.92 18.56
CA GLN A 185 12.03 -16.75 19.43
C GLN A 185 11.24 -15.46 19.20
N VAL A 186 11.69 -14.62 18.29
CA VAL A 186 10.99 -13.35 17.98
C VAL A 186 10.02 -13.58 16.85
N LYS A 187 8.74 -13.39 17.13
CA LYS A 187 7.65 -13.48 16.14
C LYS A 187 7.31 -12.09 15.62
N LEU A 188 7.00 -12.02 14.33
CA LEU A 188 6.37 -10.86 13.69
C LEU A 188 4.92 -11.22 13.34
N GLU A 189 3.95 -10.55 13.97
CA GLU A 189 2.52 -10.73 13.76
C GLU A 189 2.02 -9.69 12.78
N ILE A 190 1.25 -10.11 11.80
CA ILE A 190 0.78 -9.28 10.67
C ILE A 190 -0.68 -8.91 10.91
N HIS A 191 -1.00 -7.62 10.76
CA HIS A 191 -2.35 -7.08 10.83
C HIS A 191 -2.66 -6.33 9.55
N LEU A 192 -3.65 -6.80 8.80
CA LEU A 192 -4.10 -6.21 7.54
C LEU A 192 -5.43 -5.48 7.71
N GLU A 193 -5.58 -4.39 7.00
CA GLU A 193 -6.84 -3.67 6.85
C GLU A 193 -7.08 -3.42 5.36
N SER A 194 -8.20 -3.90 4.83
CA SER A 194 -8.58 -3.63 3.44
C SER A 194 -8.95 -2.16 3.26
N GLN A 195 -8.48 -1.55 2.17
CA GLN A 195 -8.76 -0.17 1.81
C GLN A 195 -9.73 -0.10 0.64
N PHE A 196 -10.34 1.06 0.40
CA PHE A 196 -11.33 1.27 -0.68
C PHE A 196 -10.69 1.28 -2.09
N ASP A 197 -9.37 1.38 -2.19
CA ASP A 197 -8.60 1.46 -3.43
C ASP A 197 -7.99 0.10 -3.84
N ASP A 198 -8.59 -1.00 -3.43
CA ASP A 198 -8.12 -2.37 -3.67
C ASP A 198 -6.68 -2.59 -3.18
N SER A 199 -6.29 -1.92 -2.11
CA SER A 199 -5.04 -2.10 -1.40
C SER A 199 -5.27 -2.59 0.03
N PHE A 200 -4.19 -3.03 0.71
CA PHE A 200 -4.21 -3.27 2.14
C PHE A 200 -3.24 -2.31 2.83
N ARG A 201 -3.62 -1.93 4.03
CA ARG A 201 -2.73 -1.32 4.99
C ARG A 201 -2.27 -2.39 5.98
N ALA A 202 -0.96 -2.64 6.04
CA ALA A 202 -0.36 -3.62 6.94
C ALA A 202 0.29 -2.95 8.14
N GLU A 203 -0.06 -3.39 9.33
CA GLU A 203 0.58 -3.08 10.60
C GLU A 203 1.23 -4.34 11.16
N PHE A 204 2.28 -4.18 11.96
CA PHE A 204 3.04 -5.30 12.50
C PHE A 204 3.17 -5.19 14.02
N LYS A 205 3.13 -6.36 14.68
CA LYS A 205 3.52 -6.48 16.07
C LYS A 205 4.71 -7.41 16.19
N ILE A 206 5.63 -7.10 17.09
CA ILE A 206 6.86 -7.82 17.31
C ILE A 206 6.95 -8.31 18.76
N GLY A 207 7.36 -9.54 18.98
CA GLY A 207 7.44 -10.08 20.34
C GLY A 207 7.82 -11.53 20.40
N SER A 208 7.82 -12.09 21.62
CA SER A 208 7.98 -13.53 21.87
C SER A 208 6.79 -14.07 22.66
N LYS A 209 6.69 -13.71 23.95
CA LYS A 209 5.54 -14.04 24.82
C LYS A 209 4.48 -12.95 24.82
N ARG A 210 4.90 -11.71 24.64
CA ARG A 210 4.05 -10.54 24.55
C ARG A 210 4.37 -9.80 23.26
N MET A 211 3.33 -9.42 22.53
CA MET A 211 3.47 -8.68 21.28
C MET A 211 3.44 -7.17 21.56
N TYR A 212 4.27 -6.43 20.87
CA TYR A 212 4.40 -4.97 20.91
C TYR A 212 4.16 -4.41 19.52
N VAL A 213 3.42 -3.34 19.41
CA VAL A 213 3.21 -2.65 18.13
C VAL A 213 4.55 -2.16 17.59
N LEU A 214 4.83 -2.46 16.35
CA LEU A 214 6.00 -1.97 15.63
C LEU A 214 5.72 -0.53 15.16
N LYS A 215 6.23 0.45 15.92
CA LYS A 215 5.97 1.88 15.65
C LYS A 215 6.68 2.42 14.41
N SER A 216 7.75 1.77 13.96
CA SER A 216 8.54 2.20 12.82
C SER A 216 9.14 0.97 12.15
N VAL A 217 8.68 0.69 10.95
CA VAL A 217 9.19 -0.39 10.11
C VAL A 217 10.62 -0.08 9.67
N SER A 218 10.91 1.16 9.26
CA SER A 218 12.25 1.57 8.83
C SER A 218 13.29 1.46 9.95
N LYS A 219 12.93 1.80 11.18
CA LYS A 219 13.85 1.62 12.32
C LYS A 219 14.15 0.15 12.61
N MET A 220 13.12 -0.70 12.52
CA MET A 220 13.31 -2.14 12.71
C MET A 220 14.20 -2.73 11.62
N THR A 221 13.94 -2.42 10.35
CA THR A 221 14.74 -2.93 9.23
C THR A 221 16.17 -2.37 9.24
N ALA A 222 16.35 -1.11 9.62
CA ALA A 222 17.68 -0.51 9.84
C ALA A 222 18.43 -1.24 10.97
N ALA A 223 17.75 -1.55 12.07
CA ALA A 223 18.33 -2.31 13.17
C ALA A 223 18.75 -3.72 12.74
N VAL A 224 17.96 -4.39 11.88
CA VAL A 224 18.33 -5.68 11.28
C VAL A 224 19.57 -5.55 10.40
N LYS A 225 19.61 -4.54 9.53
CA LYS A 225 20.74 -4.27 8.64
C LYS A 225 22.03 -3.99 9.41
N ASN A 226 21.94 -3.22 10.49
CA ASN A 226 23.09 -2.79 11.29
C ASN A 226 23.44 -3.77 12.43
N MET A 227 22.65 -4.83 12.61
CA MET A 227 22.76 -5.76 13.74
C MET A 227 22.74 -5.02 15.10
N GLU A 228 21.75 -4.14 15.26
CA GLU A 228 21.59 -3.36 16.50
C GLU A 228 20.69 -4.07 17.50
N THR A 229 20.90 -3.80 18.79
CA THR A 229 19.94 -4.23 19.81
C THR A 229 18.96 -3.11 20.07
N VAL A 230 17.68 -3.44 19.92
CA VAL A 230 16.55 -2.53 20.20
C VAL A 230 15.67 -3.14 21.28
N SER A 231 15.10 -2.28 22.13
CA SER A 231 14.16 -2.65 23.18
C SER A 231 12.75 -2.25 22.82
N TYR A 232 11.79 -3.16 23.01
CA TYR A 232 10.36 -2.94 22.87
C TYR A 232 9.73 -3.01 24.26
N GLY A 233 9.36 -1.84 24.79
CA GLY A 233 8.91 -1.74 26.18
C GLY A 233 9.97 -2.25 27.17
N ALA A 234 9.50 -2.64 28.35
CA ALA A 234 10.39 -3.06 29.46
C ALA A 234 10.80 -4.55 29.43
N GLN A 235 10.21 -5.37 28.55
CA GLN A 235 10.35 -6.83 28.65
C GLN A 235 10.90 -7.52 27.40
N LEU A 236 11.05 -6.82 26.29
CA LEU A 236 11.62 -7.38 25.06
C LEU A 236 12.83 -6.55 24.62
N SER A 237 13.99 -7.16 24.62
CA SER A 237 15.21 -6.60 24.04
C SER A 237 15.98 -7.72 23.38
N PHE A 238 16.43 -7.50 22.14
CA PHE A 238 17.21 -8.48 21.40
C PHE A 238 18.08 -7.84 20.33
N LEU A 239 19.13 -8.58 19.94
CA LEU A 239 19.96 -8.22 18.80
C LEU A 239 19.16 -8.49 17.51
N HIS A 240 18.93 -7.46 16.71
CA HIS A 240 18.24 -7.57 15.42
C HIS A 240 19.15 -8.24 14.40
N CYS A 241 18.99 -9.53 14.23
CA CYS A 241 19.58 -10.32 13.16
C CYS A 241 18.54 -11.35 12.71
N MET A 242 18.67 -11.88 11.52
CA MET A 242 17.68 -12.82 10.96
C MET A 242 17.50 -14.06 11.86
N ASP A 243 18.57 -14.52 12.52
CA ASP A 243 18.51 -15.67 13.42
C ASP A 243 17.71 -15.41 14.71
N ALA A 244 17.46 -14.16 15.09
CA ALA A 244 16.62 -13.84 16.25
C ALA A 244 15.15 -14.13 15.99
N PHE A 245 14.72 -14.05 14.74
CA PHE A 245 13.34 -14.27 14.34
C PHE A 245 13.01 -15.75 14.16
N GLU A 246 11.77 -16.12 14.47
CA GLU A 246 11.21 -17.42 14.11
C GLU A 246 11.31 -17.64 12.59
N GLU A 247 11.51 -18.88 12.17
CA GLU A 247 11.73 -19.24 10.77
C GLU A 247 10.58 -18.74 9.88
N GLU A 248 9.35 -18.85 10.36
CA GLU A 248 8.17 -18.38 9.65
C GLU A 248 8.12 -16.84 9.48
N SER A 249 8.70 -16.09 10.41
CA SER A 249 8.70 -14.61 10.37
C SER A 249 9.81 -14.01 9.49
N ARG A 250 10.85 -14.77 9.17
CA ARG A 250 12.03 -14.29 8.41
C ARG A 250 11.67 -13.76 7.02
N PRO A 251 10.84 -14.45 6.20
CA PRO A 251 10.47 -13.94 4.89
C PRO A 251 9.80 -12.56 4.95
N MET A 252 8.98 -12.32 5.97
CA MET A 252 8.35 -11.02 6.17
C MET A 252 9.36 -9.94 6.58
N VAL A 253 10.35 -10.25 7.40
CA VAL A 253 11.44 -9.32 7.74
C VAL A 253 12.27 -8.97 6.50
N GLU A 254 12.51 -9.93 5.61
CA GLU A 254 13.19 -9.71 4.33
C GLU A 254 12.37 -8.82 3.40
N PHE A 255 11.07 -9.09 3.26
CA PHE A 255 10.15 -8.25 2.50
C PHE A 255 10.15 -6.81 3.01
N LEU A 256 10.01 -6.60 4.33
CA LEU A 256 10.01 -5.26 4.93
C LEU A 256 11.35 -4.55 4.72
N SER A 257 12.46 -5.28 4.76
CA SER A 257 13.79 -4.73 4.50
C SER A 257 13.93 -4.26 3.05
N ALA A 258 13.46 -5.06 2.08
CA ALA A 258 13.42 -4.68 0.67
C ALA A 258 12.51 -3.47 0.43
N TYR A 259 11.30 -3.49 0.98
CA TYR A 259 10.31 -2.42 0.88
C TYR A 259 10.86 -1.06 1.38
N THR A 260 11.53 -1.06 2.53
CA THR A 260 12.10 0.18 3.09
C THR A 260 13.34 0.65 2.32
N MET A 261 14.13 -0.26 1.72
CA MET A 261 15.28 0.11 0.88
C MET A 261 14.83 0.76 -0.43
N GLU A 262 13.81 0.24 -1.08
CA GLU A 262 13.25 0.83 -2.32
C GLU A 262 12.74 2.25 -2.06
N ARG A 263 12.01 2.45 -0.98
CA ARG A 263 11.56 3.79 -0.56
C ARG A 263 12.73 4.72 -0.23
N GLY A 264 13.72 4.25 0.51
CA GLY A 264 14.93 5.01 0.84
C GLY A 264 15.72 5.44 -0.40
N SER A 265 15.77 4.62 -1.44
CA SER A 265 16.46 4.95 -2.69
C SER A 265 15.76 6.06 -3.49
N CYS A 266 14.43 6.12 -3.45
CA CYS A 266 13.67 7.22 -4.06
C CYS A 266 13.93 8.57 -3.39
N TYR A 267 14.38 8.59 -2.12
CA TYR A 267 14.62 9.82 -1.34
C TYR A 267 16.07 10.32 -1.32
N GLN A 268 17.05 9.54 -1.80
CA GLN A 268 18.45 9.97 -1.85
C GLN A 268 18.77 10.98 -2.96
N ILE A 269 17.81 11.32 -3.82
CA ILE A 269 18.01 12.32 -4.90
C ILE A 269 17.81 13.76 -4.41
N GLY A 270 17.36 13.98 -3.17
CA GLY A 270 17.24 15.30 -2.54
C GLY A 270 18.09 15.37 -1.28
N THR A 271 19.04 16.30 -1.25
CA THR A 271 19.85 16.64 -0.07
C THR A 271 18.97 17.25 1.03
N GLY A 272 18.34 16.41 1.83
CA GLY A 272 17.53 16.86 2.97
C GLY A 272 16.88 15.68 3.68
N SER A 273 16.93 15.73 5.00
CA SER A 273 16.37 14.75 5.94
C SER A 273 14.84 14.63 5.81
N TYR A 274 14.33 13.99 4.77
CA TYR A 274 12.90 13.80 4.50
C TYR A 274 12.34 12.45 4.96
N ALA A 275 13.10 11.69 5.73
CA ALA A 275 12.70 10.33 6.16
C ALA A 275 11.54 10.27 7.18
N SER A 276 10.93 11.41 7.56
CA SER A 276 9.94 11.45 8.64
C SER A 276 8.49 11.73 8.21
N TRP A 277 8.20 11.82 6.92
CA TRP A 277 6.89 12.31 6.44
C TRP A 277 5.87 11.23 6.12
N PHE A 278 6.25 9.95 6.15
CA PHE A 278 5.31 8.86 5.99
C PHE A 278 5.09 8.18 7.34
N ASP A 279 3.86 7.82 7.62
CA ASP A 279 3.52 6.97 8.75
C ASP A 279 4.29 5.65 8.59
N ASP A 280 5.46 5.60 9.24
CA ASP A 280 6.41 4.49 9.15
C ASP A 280 5.93 3.25 9.94
N ARG A 281 4.77 3.35 10.55
CA ARG A 281 4.08 2.26 11.24
C ARG A 281 3.40 1.32 10.26
N TYR A 282 2.91 1.86 9.14
CA TYR A 282 2.13 1.11 8.17
C TYR A 282 2.89 0.86 6.87
N VAL A 283 2.60 -0.28 6.26
CA VAL A 283 3.06 -0.64 4.92
C VAL A 283 1.84 -0.72 4.01
N THR A 284 1.85 0.00 2.90
CA THR A 284 0.80 -0.09 1.89
C THR A 284 1.10 -1.27 0.97
N ILE A 285 0.17 -2.21 0.92
CA ILE A 285 0.23 -3.37 0.03
C ILE A 285 -0.72 -3.10 -1.14
N SER A 286 -0.16 -2.82 -2.28
CA SER A 286 -0.86 -2.50 -3.53
C SER A 286 -0.49 -3.49 -4.63
N VAL A 287 -1.05 -3.33 -5.82
CA VAL A 287 -0.73 -4.16 -6.99
C VAL A 287 0.78 -4.32 -7.24
N GLN A 288 1.60 -3.37 -6.79
CA GLN A 288 3.04 -3.37 -7.05
C GLN A 288 3.82 -4.37 -6.19
N ASN A 289 3.37 -4.64 -4.97
CA ASN A 289 4.07 -5.46 -3.98
C ASN A 289 3.18 -6.53 -3.33
N MET A 290 1.95 -6.71 -3.83
CA MET A 290 0.98 -7.69 -3.31
C MET A 290 1.53 -9.11 -3.40
N ASP A 291 2.11 -9.46 -4.54
CA ASP A 291 2.61 -10.81 -4.78
C ASP A 291 3.78 -11.15 -3.85
N GLU A 292 4.74 -10.23 -3.71
CA GLU A 292 5.90 -10.36 -2.83
C GLU A 292 5.50 -10.40 -1.36
N PHE A 293 4.48 -9.62 -0.99
CA PHE A 293 3.94 -9.63 0.37
C PHE A 293 3.33 -10.99 0.71
N PHE A 294 2.43 -11.53 -0.12
CA PHE A 294 1.83 -12.83 0.14
C PHE A 294 2.78 -14.02 -0.07
N ASP A 295 3.86 -13.84 -0.84
CA ASP A 295 4.98 -14.79 -0.83
C ASP A 295 5.67 -14.83 0.54
N ALA A 296 5.87 -13.66 1.16
CA ALA A 296 6.47 -13.53 2.49
C ALA A 296 5.52 -13.99 3.62
N VAL A 297 4.21 -13.84 3.47
CA VAL A 297 3.21 -14.41 4.39
C VAL A 297 3.30 -15.95 4.37
N GLY A 298 3.44 -16.55 3.19
CA GLY A 298 3.54 -18.00 3.05
C GLY A 298 2.33 -18.74 3.63
N SER A 299 2.59 -19.64 4.60
CA SER A 299 1.55 -20.39 5.32
C SER A 299 1.16 -19.77 6.67
N GLN A 300 1.72 -18.60 7.03
CA GLN A 300 1.40 -17.94 8.30
C GLN A 300 -0.05 -17.48 8.32
N GLU A 301 -0.67 -17.59 9.48
CA GLU A 301 -1.92 -16.90 9.79
C GLU A 301 -1.64 -15.43 10.11
N PHE A 302 -2.56 -14.57 9.75
CA PHE A 302 -2.49 -13.14 9.97
C PHE A 302 -3.85 -12.58 10.39
N PHE A 303 -3.85 -11.48 11.09
CA PHE A 303 -5.08 -10.76 11.42
C PHE A 303 -5.51 -9.91 10.24
N CYS A 304 -6.80 -9.93 9.92
CA CYS A 304 -7.34 -9.08 8.85
C CYS A 304 -8.68 -8.47 9.26
N CYS A 305 -8.81 -7.18 8.97
CA CYS A 305 -10.05 -6.42 9.11
C CYS A 305 -10.54 -6.04 7.71
N THR A 306 -11.74 -6.45 7.36
CA THR A 306 -12.37 -6.14 6.07
C THR A 306 -13.68 -5.42 6.27
N ASN A 307 -13.96 -4.38 5.48
CA ASN A 307 -15.26 -3.68 5.46
C ASN A 307 -15.77 -3.29 6.86
N TRP A 308 -14.88 -2.77 7.72
CA TRP A 308 -15.23 -2.35 9.09
C TRP A 308 -15.71 -3.48 10.02
N ARG A 309 -15.49 -4.74 9.64
CA ARG A 309 -15.70 -5.88 10.52
C ARG A 309 -14.58 -5.96 11.56
N ALA A 310 -14.88 -6.62 12.68
CA ALA A 310 -13.87 -6.89 13.70
C ALA A 310 -12.67 -7.63 13.09
N GLU A 311 -11.49 -7.37 13.60
CA GLU A 311 -10.27 -8.05 13.22
C GLU A 311 -10.37 -9.54 13.58
N GLU A 312 -10.17 -10.41 12.59
CA GLU A 312 -10.23 -11.85 12.71
C GLU A 312 -8.96 -12.50 12.16
N LEU A 313 -8.74 -13.76 12.52
CA LEU A 313 -7.59 -14.54 12.04
C LEU A 313 -7.90 -15.10 10.65
N TRP A 314 -7.00 -14.85 9.71
CA TRP A 314 -7.09 -15.22 8.30
C TRP A 314 -5.89 -16.05 7.87
N HIS A 315 -6.02 -16.76 6.76
CA HIS A 315 -4.94 -17.47 6.09
C HIS A 315 -4.99 -17.26 4.57
N CYS A 316 -3.85 -17.41 3.90
CA CYS A 316 -3.74 -17.38 2.46
C CYS A 316 -3.70 -18.81 1.90
N GLN A 317 -4.52 -19.09 0.89
CA GLN A 317 -4.63 -20.40 0.24
C GLN A 317 -4.42 -20.26 -1.27
N LYS A 318 -3.66 -21.18 -1.87
CA LYS A 318 -3.53 -21.27 -3.34
C LYS A 318 -4.81 -21.83 -3.96
N GLY A 319 -5.15 -21.30 -5.14
CA GLY A 319 -6.34 -21.68 -5.91
C GLY A 319 -7.44 -20.62 -5.85
N MET A 320 -8.58 -20.92 -6.43
CA MET A 320 -9.75 -20.05 -6.54
C MET A 320 -10.89 -20.55 -5.66
N PRO A 321 -11.73 -19.67 -5.09
CA PRO A 321 -12.96 -20.07 -4.43
C PRO A 321 -13.87 -20.86 -5.38
N GLN A 322 -14.63 -21.77 -4.85
CA GLN A 322 -15.62 -22.50 -5.65
C GLN A 322 -16.88 -21.67 -5.79
N TYR A 323 -17.07 -21.09 -6.96
CA TYR A 323 -18.25 -20.32 -7.28
C TYR A 323 -19.36 -21.18 -7.90
N GLU A 324 -20.60 -20.87 -7.53
CA GLU A 324 -21.80 -21.45 -8.13
C GLU A 324 -22.55 -20.35 -8.90
N MET A 325 -22.70 -20.55 -10.20
CA MET A 325 -23.46 -19.67 -11.09
C MET A 325 -24.85 -20.24 -11.33
N LYS A 326 -25.88 -19.41 -11.23
CA LYS A 326 -27.27 -19.77 -11.55
C LYS A 326 -27.74 -19.05 -12.79
N LEU A 327 -28.30 -19.79 -13.74
CA LEU A 327 -28.97 -19.26 -14.91
C LEU A 327 -30.47 -19.39 -14.70
N LEU A 328 -31.14 -18.24 -14.68
CA LEU A 328 -32.58 -18.12 -14.40
C LEU A 328 -33.26 -17.52 -15.62
N ARG A 329 -34.54 -17.95 -15.85
CA ARG A 329 -35.35 -17.40 -16.92
C ARG A 329 -35.88 -16.02 -16.54
N LYS A 330 -35.82 -15.08 -17.49
CA LYS A 330 -36.48 -13.78 -17.43
C LYS A 330 -37.49 -13.70 -18.57
N ALA A 331 -38.56 -12.86 -18.45
CA ALA A 331 -39.59 -12.71 -19.46
C ALA A 331 -39.03 -12.35 -20.84
N ASP A 332 -37.98 -11.55 -20.88
CA ASP A 332 -37.36 -11.03 -22.11
C ASP A 332 -35.82 -11.21 -22.09
N GLY A 333 -35.35 -12.41 -21.67
CA GLY A 333 -33.92 -12.68 -21.62
C GLY A 333 -33.54 -13.75 -20.60
N LEU A 334 -32.29 -13.68 -20.13
CA LEU A 334 -31.72 -14.51 -19.09
C LEU A 334 -31.22 -13.63 -17.93
N LYS A 335 -31.22 -14.21 -16.73
CA LYS A 335 -30.58 -13.65 -15.54
C LYS A 335 -29.44 -14.59 -15.14
N VAL A 336 -28.24 -14.04 -15.05
CA VAL A 336 -27.07 -14.70 -14.49
C VAL A 336 -26.89 -14.22 -13.06
N GLN A 337 -26.82 -15.15 -12.13
CA GLN A 337 -26.58 -14.84 -10.73
C GLN A 337 -25.36 -15.62 -10.22
N MET A 338 -24.34 -14.88 -9.82
CA MET A 338 -23.12 -15.40 -9.20
C MET A 338 -22.55 -14.34 -8.28
N TYR A 339 -22.35 -14.67 -7.03
CA TYR A 339 -21.67 -13.80 -6.10
C TYR A 339 -20.17 -14.10 -6.17
N VAL A 340 -19.38 -13.07 -6.39
CA VAL A 340 -17.92 -13.13 -6.42
C VAL A 340 -17.38 -12.43 -5.19
N ASP A 341 -16.43 -13.04 -4.51
CA ASP A 341 -15.71 -12.41 -3.40
C ASP A 341 -14.93 -11.18 -3.91
N PRO A 342 -14.71 -10.13 -3.09
CA PRO A 342 -13.94 -8.96 -3.49
C PRO A 342 -12.58 -9.34 -4.04
N ILE A 343 -12.21 -8.75 -5.19
CA ILE A 343 -10.97 -9.06 -5.93
C ILE A 343 -9.93 -7.99 -5.66
N PHE A 344 -8.74 -8.42 -5.24
CA PHE A 344 -7.55 -7.59 -5.13
C PHE A 344 -6.51 -8.04 -6.15
N TYR A 345 -5.75 -7.09 -6.67
CA TYR A 345 -4.90 -7.30 -7.83
C TYR A 345 -3.43 -7.35 -7.44
N GLY A 346 -2.74 -8.44 -7.78
CA GLY A 346 -1.29 -8.52 -7.88
C GLY A 346 -0.82 -8.42 -9.32
N ARG A 347 0.49 -8.47 -9.55
CA ARG A 347 1.06 -8.49 -10.91
C ARG A 347 0.83 -9.83 -11.61
N LYS A 348 0.98 -10.94 -10.86
CA LYS A 348 0.89 -12.32 -11.37
C LYS A 348 -0.36 -13.05 -10.88
N TYR A 349 -0.94 -12.59 -9.78
CA TYR A 349 -2.04 -13.27 -9.10
C TYR A 349 -3.24 -12.34 -8.93
N LEU A 350 -4.41 -12.97 -8.81
CA LEU A 350 -5.61 -12.35 -8.25
C LEU A 350 -5.83 -12.91 -6.84
N TYR A 351 -6.35 -12.07 -5.96
CA TYR A 351 -6.62 -12.40 -4.57
C TYR A 351 -8.10 -12.20 -4.28
N PHE A 352 -8.77 -13.26 -3.86
CA PHE A 352 -10.20 -13.26 -3.54
C PHE A 352 -10.38 -13.31 -2.01
N LEU A 353 -11.05 -12.32 -1.47
CA LEU A 353 -11.29 -12.20 -0.03
C LEU A 353 -12.57 -12.93 0.37
N SER A 354 -12.47 -14.20 0.69
CA SER A 354 -13.62 -15.03 1.03
C SER A 354 -14.15 -14.76 2.44
N GLU A 355 -15.47 -14.80 2.60
CA GLU A 355 -16.15 -14.67 3.90
C GLU A 355 -15.71 -15.71 4.96
N LYS A 356 -15.01 -16.76 4.54
CA LYS A 356 -14.47 -17.81 5.44
C LYS A 356 -13.10 -17.47 6.01
N ASN A 357 -12.74 -16.19 6.09
CA ASN A 357 -11.44 -15.71 6.57
C ASN A 357 -10.27 -16.31 5.78
N THR A 358 -10.46 -16.46 4.49
CA THR A 358 -9.47 -17.03 3.58
C THR A 358 -9.24 -16.06 2.43
N ILE A 359 -7.97 -15.74 2.17
CA ILE A 359 -7.56 -15.08 0.93
C ILE A 359 -7.12 -16.16 -0.05
N TYR A 360 -7.86 -16.34 -1.13
CA TYR A 360 -7.45 -17.23 -2.20
C TYR A 360 -6.52 -16.50 -3.16
N ARG A 361 -5.39 -17.12 -3.47
CA ARG A 361 -4.38 -16.61 -4.39
C ARG A 361 -4.36 -17.45 -5.65
N THR A 362 -4.77 -16.88 -6.77
CA THR A 362 -4.93 -17.57 -8.05
C THR A 362 -4.01 -16.98 -9.12
N PRO A 363 -3.17 -17.77 -9.81
CA PRO A 363 -2.40 -17.28 -10.95
C PRO A 363 -3.33 -16.73 -12.04
N ARG A 364 -3.04 -15.56 -12.58
CA ARG A 364 -3.84 -14.95 -13.66
C ARG A 364 -3.90 -15.83 -14.90
N GLU A 365 -2.82 -16.56 -15.19
CA GLU A 365 -2.73 -17.46 -16.34
C GLU A 365 -3.74 -18.61 -16.25
N GLU A 366 -4.02 -19.13 -15.05
CA GLU A 366 -4.97 -20.23 -14.83
C GLU A 366 -6.43 -19.83 -15.04
N ILE A 367 -6.75 -18.54 -14.89
CA ILE A 367 -8.11 -18.00 -15.00
C ILE A 367 -8.25 -16.93 -16.09
N ALA A 368 -7.28 -16.85 -17.00
CA ALA A 368 -7.25 -15.82 -18.04
C ALA A 368 -8.54 -15.77 -18.86
N GLU A 369 -9.15 -16.92 -19.16
CA GLU A 369 -10.39 -17.02 -19.93
C GLU A 369 -11.64 -16.49 -19.20
N VAL A 370 -11.62 -16.44 -17.87
CA VAL A 370 -12.76 -16.01 -17.05
C VAL A 370 -12.48 -14.75 -16.24
N CYS A 371 -11.28 -14.19 -16.33
CA CYS A 371 -10.85 -13.02 -15.57
C CYS A 371 -11.80 -11.83 -15.77
N ASP A 372 -12.07 -11.47 -17.03
CA ASP A 372 -12.97 -10.35 -17.37
C ASP A 372 -14.39 -10.57 -16.86
N PHE A 373 -14.86 -11.82 -16.87
CA PHE A 373 -16.18 -12.17 -16.34
C PHE A 373 -16.21 -12.05 -14.81
N LEU A 374 -15.19 -12.51 -14.11
CA LEU A 374 -15.08 -12.37 -12.65
C LEU A 374 -15.03 -10.90 -12.25
N GLU A 375 -14.21 -10.08 -12.93
CA GLU A 375 -14.11 -8.65 -12.69
C GLU A 375 -15.43 -7.91 -12.98
N TYR A 376 -16.17 -8.35 -13.98
CA TYR A 376 -17.49 -7.81 -14.29
C TYR A 376 -18.49 -8.16 -13.17
N MET A 377 -18.51 -9.41 -12.71
CA MET A 377 -19.44 -9.88 -11.67
C MET A 377 -19.13 -9.29 -10.28
N ASP A 378 -17.87 -9.05 -9.95
CA ASP A 378 -17.47 -8.35 -8.72
C ASP A 378 -18.08 -6.93 -8.62
N ARG A 379 -18.24 -6.26 -9.76
CA ARG A 379 -18.86 -4.93 -9.86
C ARG A 379 -20.38 -4.96 -9.99
N CYS A 380 -20.97 -6.14 -10.23
CA CYS A 380 -22.42 -6.26 -10.39
C CYS A 380 -23.15 -6.14 -9.05
N PRO A 381 -24.13 -5.26 -8.90
CA PRO A 381 -24.95 -5.19 -7.71
C PRO A 381 -25.59 -6.55 -7.43
N ASP A 382 -25.50 -7.01 -6.19
CA ASP A 382 -26.07 -8.28 -5.72
C ASP A 382 -25.60 -9.53 -6.51
N GLY A 383 -24.46 -9.43 -7.22
CA GLY A 383 -23.95 -10.52 -8.05
C GLY A 383 -24.90 -10.93 -9.18
N VAL A 384 -25.59 -9.98 -9.78
CA VAL A 384 -26.63 -10.23 -10.81
C VAL A 384 -26.35 -9.46 -12.07
N CYS A 385 -26.35 -10.15 -13.22
CA CYS A 385 -26.41 -9.50 -14.52
C CYS A 385 -27.54 -10.07 -15.38
N GLU A 386 -27.97 -9.32 -16.36
CA GLU A 386 -29.08 -9.65 -17.26
C GLU A 386 -28.59 -9.71 -18.70
N ILE A 387 -29.06 -10.70 -19.45
CA ILE A 387 -28.73 -10.92 -20.85
C ILE A 387 -30.04 -10.75 -21.66
N ALA A 388 -30.05 -9.81 -22.57
CA ALA A 388 -31.16 -9.59 -23.48
C ALA A 388 -31.36 -10.81 -24.40
N LYS A 389 -32.58 -11.00 -24.90
CA LYS A 389 -32.93 -12.15 -25.74
C LYS A 389 -32.04 -12.27 -27.00
N GLU A 390 -31.63 -11.12 -27.53
CA GLU A 390 -30.80 -11.00 -28.75
C GLU A 390 -29.38 -11.51 -28.52
N ASP A 391 -28.86 -11.38 -27.26
CA ASP A 391 -27.50 -11.75 -26.88
C ASP A 391 -27.39 -13.19 -26.36
N ILE A 392 -28.53 -13.88 -26.13
CA ILE A 392 -28.53 -15.27 -25.66
C ILE A 392 -27.71 -16.19 -26.54
N PRO A 393 -27.83 -16.16 -27.87
CA PRO A 393 -27.02 -17.01 -28.76
C PRO A 393 -25.52 -16.78 -28.57
N THR A 394 -25.09 -15.51 -28.51
CA THR A 394 -23.68 -15.13 -28.31
C THR A 394 -23.18 -15.61 -26.95
N PHE A 395 -23.97 -15.44 -25.88
CA PHE A 395 -23.64 -15.98 -24.57
C PHE A 395 -23.50 -17.49 -24.56
N CYS A 396 -24.47 -18.22 -25.13
CA CYS A 396 -24.47 -19.67 -25.13
C CYS A 396 -23.38 -20.30 -26.01
N GLN A 397 -23.00 -19.63 -27.10
CA GLN A 397 -21.98 -20.14 -28.03
C GLN A 397 -20.55 -19.73 -27.59
N GLY A 398 -20.39 -18.53 -27.02
CA GLY A 398 -19.09 -17.99 -26.66
C GLY A 398 -18.71 -18.18 -25.20
N LEU A 399 -19.47 -17.52 -24.30
CA LEU A 399 -19.09 -17.39 -22.90
C LEU A 399 -19.52 -18.58 -22.02
N LEU A 400 -20.73 -19.10 -22.19
CA LEU A 400 -21.27 -20.16 -21.34
C LEU A 400 -20.41 -21.43 -21.32
N PRO A 401 -19.88 -21.94 -22.43
CA PRO A 401 -18.99 -23.11 -22.41
C PRO A 401 -17.72 -22.89 -21.57
N VAL A 402 -17.16 -21.67 -21.62
CA VAL A 402 -16.00 -21.29 -20.79
C VAL A 402 -16.36 -21.30 -19.31
N LEU A 403 -17.52 -20.72 -18.99
CA LEU A 403 -17.99 -20.65 -17.59
C LEU A 403 -18.29 -22.02 -17.02
N GLU A 404 -18.81 -22.98 -17.84
CA GLU A 404 -19.09 -24.35 -17.42
C GLU A 404 -17.82 -25.17 -17.11
N GLU A 405 -16.67 -24.79 -17.70
CA GLU A 405 -15.39 -25.42 -17.40
C GLU A 405 -14.80 -24.95 -16.06
N HIS A 406 -15.05 -23.70 -15.69
CA HIS A 406 -14.47 -23.08 -14.49
C HIS A 406 -15.41 -23.06 -13.30
N PHE A 407 -16.73 -23.00 -13.51
CA PHE A 407 -17.73 -22.82 -12.47
C PHE A 407 -18.79 -23.91 -12.46
N LYS A 408 -19.37 -24.13 -11.29
CA LYS A 408 -20.54 -24.97 -11.17
C LYS A 408 -21.78 -24.23 -11.64
N VAL A 409 -22.25 -24.52 -12.86
CA VAL A 409 -23.42 -23.87 -13.45
C VAL A 409 -24.68 -24.64 -13.13
N LYS A 410 -25.65 -24.00 -12.49
CA LYS A 410 -27.01 -24.51 -12.26
C LYS A 410 -27.99 -23.80 -13.19
N LYS A 411 -28.70 -24.58 -13.98
CA LYS A 411 -29.73 -24.11 -14.90
C LYS A 411 -31.11 -24.34 -14.29
N GLU A 412 -32.00 -23.39 -14.41
CA GLU A 412 -33.40 -23.55 -14.02
C GLU A 412 -34.05 -24.65 -14.87
N GLU A 413 -34.92 -25.51 -14.28
CA GLU A 413 -35.49 -26.70 -14.93
C GLU A 413 -36.23 -26.46 -16.25
N LYS A 414 -36.76 -25.24 -16.48
CA LYS A 414 -37.51 -24.86 -17.68
C LYS A 414 -36.70 -24.03 -18.69
N LEU A 415 -35.37 -24.01 -18.53
CA LEU A 415 -34.51 -23.18 -19.37
C LEU A 415 -34.00 -23.99 -20.57
N GLU A 416 -34.65 -23.77 -21.74
CA GLU A 416 -34.30 -24.45 -22.99
C GLU A 416 -33.18 -23.72 -23.74
N LEU A 417 -31.91 -23.92 -23.34
CA LEU A 417 -30.75 -23.32 -23.99
C LEU A 417 -30.16 -24.15 -25.11
N GLN A 418 -30.58 -25.43 -25.26
CA GLN A 418 -29.99 -26.34 -26.24
C GLN A 418 -30.01 -25.82 -27.68
N GLN A 419 -31.05 -25.09 -28.04
CA GLN A 419 -31.19 -24.49 -29.38
C GLN A 419 -30.14 -23.41 -29.69
N TYR A 420 -29.47 -22.85 -28.65
CA TYR A 420 -28.45 -21.80 -28.75
C TYR A 420 -27.03 -22.35 -28.54
N LEU A 421 -26.88 -23.60 -28.10
CA LEU A 421 -25.55 -24.19 -27.93
C LEU A 421 -24.89 -24.44 -29.29
N PRO A 422 -23.55 -24.42 -29.33
CA PRO A 422 -22.82 -24.76 -30.59
C PRO A 422 -23.19 -26.19 -31.03
N PRO A 423 -23.35 -26.41 -32.33
CA PRO A 423 -23.58 -27.74 -32.84
C PRO A 423 -22.39 -28.67 -32.58
N GLN A 424 -22.64 -29.96 -32.47
CA GLN A 424 -21.55 -30.92 -32.33
C GLN A 424 -20.66 -30.92 -33.60
N VAL A 425 -19.35 -30.81 -33.39
CA VAL A 425 -18.36 -30.84 -34.44
C VAL A 425 -17.53 -32.14 -34.36
N GLU A 426 -17.27 -32.76 -35.50
CA GLU A 426 -16.30 -33.82 -35.65
C GLU A 426 -15.14 -33.32 -36.53
N PHE A 427 -13.91 -33.63 -36.14
CA PHE A 427 -12.75 -33.21 -36.91
C PHE A 427 -12.21 -34.38 -37.76
N GLN A 428 -11.99 -34.10 -39.03
CA GLN A 428 -11.35 -35.03 -39.95
C GLN A 428 -10.00 -34.44 -40.42
N ILE A 429 -8.92 -35.18 -40.17
CA ILE A 429 -7.58 -34.80 -40.58
C ILE A 429 -7.19 -35.63 -41.77
N TYR A 430 -6.85 -34.99 -42.88
CA TYR A 430 -6.34 -35.63 -44.09
C TYR A 430 -4.84 -35.33 -44.22
N LEU A 431 -4.06 -36.39 -44.25
CA LEU A 431 -2.63 -36.32 -44.47
C LEU A 431 -2.30 -36.87 -45.86
N ASP A 432 -1.49 -36.14 -46.60
CA ASP A 432 -0.97 -36.58 -47.93
C ASP A 432 0.54 -36.34 -47.97
N ALA A 433 1.23 -37.21 -48.72
CA ALA A 433 2.68 -37.14 -48.93
C ALA A 433 2.97 -36.94 -50.40
N PRO A 434 2.78 -35.74 -50.94
CA PRO A 434 2.96 -35.48 -52.38
C PRO A 434 4.41 -35.62 -52.84
N GLN A 435 5.38 -35.56 -51.93
CA GLN A 435 6.82 -35.79 -52.16
C GLN A 435 7.41 -36.55 -50.99
N ASN A 436 8.56 -37.21 -51.18
CA ASN A 436 9.17 -38.08 -50.16
C ASN A 436 9.56 -37.37 -48.87
N ASP A 437 9.79 -36.06 -48.91
CA ASP A 437 10.23 -35.23 -47.79
C ASP A 437 9.16 -34.20 -47.32
N MET A 438 7.94 -34.31 -47.87
CA MET A 438 6.87 -33.35 -47.60
C MET A 438 5.57 -34.05 -47.23
N ILE A 439 5.04 -33.67 -46.06
CA ILE A 439 3.69 -34.06 -45.62
C ILE A 439 2.79 -32.81 -45.64
N THR A 440 1.61 -32.95 -46.23
CA THR A 440 0.57 -31.91 -46.16
C THR A 440 -0.59 -32.36 -45.29
N CYS A 441 -1.23 -31.41 -44.65
CA CYS A 441 -2.37 -31.64 -43.76
C CYS A 441 -3.52 -30.71 -44.07
N GLU A 442 -4.71 -31.28 -44.20
CA GLU A 442 -5.98 -30.57 -44.25
C GLU A 442 -6.82 -30.93 -43.02
N LEU A 443 -7.41 -29.93 -42.38
CA LEU A 443 -8.29 -30.11 -41.23
C LEU A 443 -9.71 -29.67 -41.60
N LEU A 444 -10.64 -30.63 -41.56
CA LEU A 444 -12.06 -30.37 -41.80
C LEU A 444 -12.85 -30.45 -40.51
N ALA A 445 -13.67 -29.42 -40.27
CA ALA A 445 -14.74 -29.42 -39.26
C ALA A 445 -16.03 -29.93 -39.92
N VAL A 446 -16.61 -30.98 -39.39
CA VAL A 446 -17.79 -31.66 -39.92
C VAL A 446 -19.01 -31.45 -39.00
N TYR A 447 -20.06 -30.88 -39.55
CA TYR A 447 -21.33 -30.62 -38.85
C TYR A 447 -22.47 -31.32 -39.60
N GLY A 448 -22.69 -32.59 -39.27
CA GLY A 448 -23.62 -33.44 -40.05
C GLY A 448 -23.17 -33.60 -41.49
N GLU A 449 -23.92 -33.07 -42.45
CA GLU A 449 -23.57 -33.14 -43.88
C GLU A 449 -22.63 -32.03 -44.36
N LYS A 450 -22.43 -30.98 -43.55
CA LYS A 450 -21.59 -29.83 -43.93
C LYS A 450 -20.17 -30.02 -43.45
N LYS A 451 -19.21 -29.72 -44.36
CA LYS A 451 -17.77 -29.78 -44.07
C LYS A 451 -17.15 -28.42 -44.35
N TYR A 452 -16.30 -27.97 -43.46
CA TYR A 452 -15.59 -26.69 -43.57
C TYR A 452 -14.10 -26.92 -43.38
N ASN A 453 -13.28 -26.35 -44.25
CA ASN A 453 -11.83 -26.38 -44.06
C ASN A 453 -11.43 -25.32 -43.04
N VAL A 454 -10.96 -25.77 -41.89
CA VAL A 454 -10.62 -24.91 -40.75
C VAL A 454 -9.52 -23.89 -41.10
N PHE A 455 -8.60 -24.25 -42.00
CA PHE A 455 -7.51 -23.37 -42.42
C PHE A 455 -7.96 -22.33 -43.47
N ALA A 456 -8.94 -22.64 -44.27
CA ALA A 456 -9.46 -21.75 -45.32
C ALA A 456 -10.22 -20.57 -44.73
N ASP A 457 -10.99 -20.84 -43.69
CA ASP A 457 -11.90 -19.87 -43.10
C ASP A 457 -11.26 -19.00 -41.98
N ALA A 458 -10.01 -19.28 -41.62
CA ALA A 458 -9.30 -18.54 -40.56
C ALA A 458 -9.11 -17.04 -40.86
N ASN A 459 -9.24 -16.62 -42.12
CA ASN A 459 -9.10 -15.22 -42.51
C ASN A 459 -10.41 -14.42 -42.44
N ASP A 460 -11.56 -15.08 -42.25
CA ASP A 460 -12.87 -14.44 -42.26
C ASP A 460 -13.66 -14.74 -40.97
N ILE A 461 -13.08 -14.28 -39.85
CA ILE A 461 -13.58 -14.52 -38.48
C ILE A 461 -15.03 -14.06 -38.31
N HIS A 462 -15.48 -13.02 -39.04
CA HIS A 462 -16.84 -12.52 -38.96
C HIS A 462 -17.90 -13.43 -39.56
N GLN A 463 -17.51 -14.31 -40.51
CA GLN A 463 -18.42 -15.28 -41.11
C GLN A 463 -18.49 -16.62 -40.35
N LEU A 464 -17.53 -16.87 -39.45
CA LEU A 464 -17.43 -18.12 -38.70
C LEU A 464 -18.53 -18.34 -37.65
N SER A 465 -19.21 -17.29 -37.22
CA SER A 465 -20.07 -17.34 -36.03
C SER A 465 -21.46 -17.97 -36.22
N HIS A 466 -21.88 -18.28 -37.45
CA HIS A 466 -23.24 -18.80 -37.68
C HIS A 466 -23.26 -20.31 -37.86
N GLY A 467 -23.61 -21.03 -36.77
CA GLY A 467 -23.82 -22.48 -36.84
C GLY A 467 -22.55 -23.35 -36.82
N ARG A 468 -21.44 -22.82 -36.31
CA ARG A 468 -20.16 -23.52 -36.11
C ARG A 468 -19.66 -23.35 -34.67
N ASP A 469 -18.94 -24.34 -34.17
CA ASP A 469 -18.25 -24.25 -32.84
C ASP A 469 -16.85 -23.67 -33.05
N VAL A 470 -16.79 -22.34 -33.16
CA VAL A 470 -15.55 -21.60 -33.46
C VAL A 470 -14.46 -21.88 -32.43
N ARG A 471 -14.83 -22.10 -31.16
CA ARG A 471 -13.88 -22.38 -30.08
C ARG A 471 -13.17 -23.70 -30.26
N LYS A 472 -13.94 -24.76 -30.54
CA LYS A 472 -13.35 -26.09 -30.80
C LYS A 472 -12.55 -26.09 -32.09
N GLU A 473 -13.02 -25.39 -33.13
CA GLU A 473 -12.26 -25.27 -34.37
C GLU A 473 -10.94 -24.52 -34.18
N ALA A 474 -10.95 -23.42 -33.40
CA ALA A 474 -9.73 -22.67 -33.05
C ALA A 474 -8.73 -23.53 -32.26
N ALA A 475 -9.22 -24.29 -31.26
CA ALA A 475 -8.39 -25.21 -30.49
C ALA A 475 -7.79 -26.32 -31.36
N ALA A 476 -8.58 -26.93 -32.24
CA ALA A 476 -8.12 -27.94 -33.18
C ALA A 476 -7.11 -27.34 -34.17
N ASN A 477 -7.36 -26.14 -34.69
CA ASN A 477 -6.42 -25.42 -35.56
C ASN A 477 -5.08 -25.19 -34.87
N GLN A 478 -5.08 -24.69 -33.63
CA GLN A 478 -3.87 -24.42 -32.85
C GLN A 478 -3.07 -25.70 -32.60
N LEU A 479 -3.76 -26.77 -32.19
CA LEU A 479 -3.15 -28.07 -31.94
C LEU A 479 -2.48 -28.63 -33.20
N VAL A 480 -3.21 -28.66 -34.34
CA VAL A 480 -2.68 -29.22 -35.58
C VAL A 480 -1.55 -28.33 -36.15
N ARG A 481 -1.70 -27.00 -36.08
CA ARG A 481 -0.62 -26.08 -36.52
C ARG A 481 0.69 -26.26 -35.78
N SER A 482 0.65 -26.61 -34.51
CA SER A 482 1.88 -26.82 -33.72
C SER A 482 2.73 -27.99 -34.22
N CYS A 483 2.15 -28.90 -35.01
CA CYS A 483 2.82 -30.07 -35.56
C CYS A 483 3.45 -29.83 -36.97
N PHE A 484 3.25 -28.65 -37.57
CA PHE A 484 3.66 -28.34 -38.93
C PHE A 484 4.53 -27.08 -38.98
N SER A 485 5.45 -27.04 -39.98
CA SER A 485 6.44 -25.95 -40.10
C SER A 485 5.98 -24.79 -40.98
N ALA A 486 5.02 -24.98 -41.87
CA ALA A 486 4.58 -23.98 -42.84
C ALA A 486 3.07 -24.08 -43.16
N TYR A 487 2.53 -23.02 -43.78
CA TYR A 487 1.15 -22.95 -44.26
C TYR A 487 1.11 -22.54 -45.72
N ASP A 488 0.48 -23.36 -46.58
CA ASP A 488 0.19 -23.04 -47.97
C ASP A 488 -1.18 -22.34 -48.09
N ALA A 489 -1.15 -21.03 -48.23
CA ALA A 489 -2.36 -20.19 -48.31
C ALA A 489 -3.16 -20.42 -49.61
N ARG A 490 -2.55 -21.00 -50.68
CA ARG A 490 -3.28 -21.25 -51.93
C ARG A 490 -4.10 -22.52 -51.86
N LYS A 491 -3.59 -23.51 -51.15
CA LYS A 491 -4.24 -24.83 -50.99
C LYS A 491 -4.98 -24.95 -49.66
N HIS A 492 -4.86 -23.97 -48.76
CA HIS A 492 -5.39 -24.01 -47.39
C HIS A 492 -4.94 -25.28 -46.64
N GLN A 493 -3.66 -25.60 -46.73
CA GLN A 493 -3.07 -26.79 -46.11
C GLN A 493 -1.84 -26.41 -45.29
N LEU A 494 -1.62 -27.15 -44.22
CA LEU A 494 -0.35 -27.10 -43.50
C LEU A 494 0.68 -27.98 -44.16
N VAL A 495 1.95 -27.62 -44.08
CA VAL A 495 3.06 -28.30 -44.70
C VAL A 495 4.16 -28.58 -43.67
N LEU A 496 4.63 -29.81 -43.63
CA LEU A 496 5.84 -30.23 -42.93
C LEU A 496 6.88 -30.63 -43.96
N GLN A 497 8.03 -29.97 -43.99
CA GLN A 497 9.18 -30.30 -44.85
C GLN A 497 10.28 -30.95 -44.01
N GLY A 498 11.05 -31.85 -44.60
CA GLY A 498 12.12 -32.58 -43.92
C GLY A 498 11.61 -33.74 -43.06
N ALA A 499 10.50 -34.38 -43.45
CA ALA A 499 9.89 -35.49 -42.71
C ALA A 499 10.76 -36.74 -42.53
N ASP A 500 11.87 -36.82 -43.27
CA ASP A 500 12.82 -37.95 -43.15
C ASP A 500 13.80 -37.84 -41.96
N GLU A 501 13.81 -36.70 -41.24
CA GLU A 501 14.68 -36.47 -40.06
C GLU A 501 13.95 -36.64 -38.69
N MET A 502 12.68 -37.07 -38.68
CA MET A 502 11.93 -37.30 -37.44
C MET A 502 11.78 -38.81 -37.14
#